data_f3b65a41391a60a6088ad57a17185458
#
_entry.id   f3b65a41391a60a6088ad57a17185458
#
_cell.length_a   1.000
_cell.length_b   1.000
_cell.length_c   1.000
_cell.angle_alpha   90.00
_cell.angle_beta   90.00
_cell.angle_gamma   90.00
#
_symmetry.space_group_name_H-M   'P 1'
#
loop_
_entity.id
_entity.type
_entity.pdbx_description
1 polymer ?
#
loop_
_entity_poly.entity_id
_entity_poly.type
_entity_poly.pdbx_seq_one_letter_code
_entity_poly.pdbx_strand_id
1 'polypeptide(L)'
;MGRFKDLVDSPALIEIFKEKYHIPQEISLWYCPPEGIAFDREVGEVIIPMIAFIEGGMTLLMGRVMRDYLRNHRLCPHQCAPNLFRILGAVDALNRHLGLGLTWLDVVHLYEGHKQKRAGFYLKSRSDIVRLISCLPKSNKGMKDDYLIASGPWHGGLSYPTLLGEPGGIP
;
A
#
# COMPACT_ATOMS: atom_id res chain seq x y z
N MET A 1 -6.60 -13.27 -16.75
CA MET A 1 -5.43 -13.89 -16.11
C MET A 1 -4.53 -12.77 -15.62
N GLY A 2 -4.16 -12.79 -14.36
CA GLY A 2 -3.42 -11.70 -13.74
C GLY A 2 -1.99 -11.59 -14.28
N ARG A 3 -1.48 -10.38 -14.37
CA ARG A 3 -0.14 -10.06 -14.89
C ARG A 3 1.00 -10.64 -14.03
N PHE A 4 0.76 -10.76 -12.73
CA PHE A 4 1.78 -11.15 -11.74
C PHE A 4 1.50 -12.52 -11.11
N LYS A 5 0.50 -13.24 -11.60
CA LYS A 5 0.11 -14.54 -11.06
C LYS A 5 1.30 -15.51 -10.92
N ASP A 6 2.15 -15.56 -11.94
CA ASP A 6 3.30 -16.47 -11.98
C ASP A 6 4.32 -16.24 -10.84
N LEU A 7 4.25 -15.09 -10.15
CA LEU A 7 5.10 -14.82 -9.00
C LEU A 7 4.60 -15.48 -7.69
N VAL A 8 3.35 -15.93 -7.67
CA VAL A 8 2.66 -16.40 -6.44
C VAL A 8 1.73 -17.60 -6.69
N ASP A 9 1.93 -18.31 -7.80
CA ASP A 9 1.05 -19.41 -8.26
C ASP A 9 1.21 -20.72 -7.46
N SER A 10 2.13 -20.75 -6.51
CA SER A 10 2.33 -21.89 -5.62
C SER A 10 2.79 -21.45 -4.23
N PRO A 11 2.62 -22.30 -3.20
CA PRO A 11 3.14 -21.99 -1.87
C PRO A 11 4.63 -21.67 -1.85
N ALA A 12 5.44 -22.38 -2.65
CA ALA A 12 6.88 -22.13 -2.76
C ALA A 12 7.17 -20.74 -3.35
N LEU A 13 6.42 -20.31 -4.36
CA LEU A 13 6.59 -18.97 -4.95
C LEU A 13 6.11 -17.88 -4.01
N ILE A 14 5.09 -18.13 -3.20
CA ILE A 14 4.66 -17.20 -2.15
C ILE A 14 5.79 -16.98 -1.12
N GLU A 15 6.48 -18.03 -0.71
CA GLU A 15 7.62 -17.87 0.21
C GLU A 15 8.78 -17.09 -0.43
N ILE A 16 9.09 -17.32 -1.69
CA ILE A 16 10.08 -16.52 -2.44
C ILE A 16 9.63 -15.06 -2.53
N PHE A 17 8.34 -14.81 -2.76
CA PHE A 17 7.78 -13.47 -2.79
C PHE A 17 7.90 -12.78 -1.43
N LYS A 18 7.56 -13.49 -0.35
CA LYS A 18 7.71 -12.98 1.03
C LYS A 18 9.16 -12.59 1.33
N GLU A 19 10.12 -13.44 0.99
CA GLU A 19 11.54 -13.17 1.17
C GLU A 19 11.98 -11.92 0.37
N LYS A 20 11.62 -11.86 -0.91
CA LYS A 20 11.97 -10.74 -1.80
C LYS A 20 11.46 -9.39 -1.31
N TYR A 21 10.25 -9.36 -0.75
CA TYR A 21 9.60 -8.12 -0.29
C TYR A 21 9.65 -7.95 1.23
N HIS A 22 10.49 -8.72 1.91
CA HIS A 22 10.72 -8.66 3.36
C HIS A 22 9.43 -8.77 4.18
N ILE A 23 8.52 -9.64 3.74
CA ILE A 23 7.25 -9.88 4.44
C ILE A 23 7.51 -10.88 5.57
N PRO A 24 7.16 -10.55 6.84
CA PRO A 24 7.37 -11.44 7.97
C PRO A 24 6.70 -12.81 7.81
N GLN A 25 7.33 -13.85 8.36
CA GLN A 25 6.85 -15.23 8.24
C GLN A 25 5.50 -15.46 8.92
N GLU A 26 5.20 -14.71 9.98
CA GLU A 26 3.93 -14.76 10.71
C GLU A 26 2.75 -14.19 9.91
N ILE A 27 3.00 -13.52 8.79
CA ILE A 27 1.96 -13.04 7.89
C ILE A 27 1.65 -14.12 6.85
N SER A 28 0.42 -14.59 6.84
CA SER A 28 -0.08 -15.49 5.81
C SER A 28 -0.46 -14.70 4.57
N LEU A 29 -0.05 -15.20 3.40
CA LEU A 29 -0.40 -14.62 2.10
C LEU A 29 -1.02 -15.66 1.20
N TRP A 30 -1.98 -15.25 0.39
CA TRP A 30 -2.48 -16.06 -0.73
C TRP A 30 -2.94 -15.18 -1.88
N TYR A 31 -2.84 -15.73 -3.07
CA TYR A 31 -3.23 -15.04 -4.30
C TYR A 31 -4.76 -14.99 -4.44
N CYS A 32 -5.25 -13.85 -4.86
CA CYS A 32 -6.65 -13.63 -5.20
C CYS A 32 -6.75 -13.02 -6.61
N PRO A 33 -7.32 -13.74 -7.57
CA PRO A 33 -7.52 -13.21 -8.92
C PRO A 33 -8.58 -12.10 -8.89
N PRO A 34 -8.52 -11.16 -9.85
CA PRO A 34 -9.47 -10.04 -9.92
C PRO A 34 -10.95 -10.46 -9.93
N GLU A 35 -11.22 -11.57 -10.58
CA GLU A 35 -12.59 -12.12 -10.71
C GLU A 35 -13.14 -12.71 -9.41
N GLY A 36 -12.23 -13.09 -8.49
CA GLY A 36 -12.57 -13.73 -7.20
C GLY A 36 -12.60 -12.77 -6.01
N ILE A 37 -12.47 -11.47 -6.24
CA ILE A 37 -12.41 -10.51 -5.15
C ILE A 37 -13.79 -10.32 -4.54
N ALA A 38 -13.95 -10.85 -3.33
CA ALA A 38 -14.96 -10.35 -2.40
C ALA A 38 -14.27 -9.28 -1.52
N PHE A 39 -14.73 -8.05 -1.58
CA PHE A 39 -14.17 -6.98 -0.76
C PHE A 39 -14.58 -7.10 0.71
N ASP A 40 -15.57 -7.90 1.02
CA ASP A 40 -15.92 -8.28 2.39
C ASP A 40 -14.93 -9.32 2.89
N ARG A 41 -14.03 -8.90 3.76
CA ARG A 41 -13.00 -9.75 4.33
C ARG A 41 -13.24 -10.01 5.81
N GLU A 42 -12.70 -11.11 6.29
CA GLU A 42 -12.72 -11.42 7.71
C GLU A 42 -11.85 -10.42 8.50
N VAL A 43 -12.15 -10.31 9.78
CA VAL A 43 -11.37 -9.47 10.68
C VAL A 43 -9.91 -9.93 10.67
N GLY A 44 -8.98 -9.01 10.43
CA GLY A 44 -7.55 -9.31 10.34
C GLY A 44 -7.04 -9.62 8.94
N GLU A 45 -7.92 -9.72 7.94
CA GLU A 45 -7.52 -9.85 6.53
C GLU A 45 -7.49 -8.49 5.82
N VAL A 46 -6.57 -8.35 4.88
CA VAL A 46 -6.47 -7.17 4.01
C VAL A 46 -6.19 -7.57 2.58
N ILE A 47 -6.81 -6.89 1.63
CA ILE A 47 -6.53 -7.03 0.20
C ILE A 47 -5.48 -6.02 -0.21
N ILE A 48 -4.42 -6.48 -0.85
CA ILE A 48 -3.31 -5.66 -1.29
C ILE A 48 -3.05 -5.90 -2.76
N PRO A 49 -3.06 -4.88 -3.62
CA PRO A 49 -2.63 -5.04 -5.00
C PRO A 49 -1.17 -5.48 -5.04
N MET A 50 -0.84 -6.48 -5.84
CA MET A 50 0.56 -6.94 -5.97
C MET A 50 1.50 -5.82 -6.43
N ILE A 51 1.01 -4.93 -7.27
CA ILE A 51 1.76 -3.77 -7.75
C ILE A 51 2.19 -2.80 -6.62
N ALA A 52 1.49 -2.81 -5.47
CA ALA A 52 1.89 -2.03 -4.31
C ALA A 52 3.26 -2.47 -3.76
N PHE A 53 3.55 -3.77 -3.80
CA PHE A 53 4.88 -4.29 -3.46
C PHE A 53 5.88 -4.06 -4.59
N ILE A 54 5.51 -4.43 -5.81
CA ILE A 54 6.43 -4.51 -6.97
C ILE A 54 6.90 -3.11 -7.40
N GLU A 55 6.01 -2.16 -7.51
CA GLU A 55 6.31 -0.79 -7.97
C GLU A 55 6.21 0.24 -6.83
N GLY A 56 5.31 0.02 -5.88
CA GLY A 56 5.08 0.92 -4.75
C GLY A 56 6.12 0.79 -3.64
N GLY A 57 6.82 -0.34 -3.56
CA GLY A 57 7.75 -0.60 -2.46
C GLY A 57 7.06 -0.71 -1.11
N MET A 58 5.78 -1.10 -1.10
CA MET A 58 5.04 -1.35 0.13
C MET A 58 5.71 -2.46 0.93
N THR A 59 5.73 -2.31 2.23
CA THR A 59 6.17 -3.34 3.18
C THR A 59 5.03 -3.69 4.13
N LEU A 60 4.93 -4.94 4.52
CA LEU A 60 4.12 -5.35 5.66
C LEU A 60 5.01 -5.32 6.91
N LEU A 61 4.44 -4.93 7.98
CA LEU A 61 4.85 -4.08 9.08
C LEU A 61 5.07 -2.65 8.56
N MET A 62 3.97 -2.00 8.24
CA MET A 62 3.99 -0.63 7.73
C MET A 62 4.70 0.32 8.70
N GLY A 63 5.49 1.23 8.18
CA GLY A 63 6.06 2.32 8.94
C GLY A 63 4.99 3.25 9.52
N ARG A 64 5.37 4.04 10.50
CA ARG A 64 4.43 4.89 11.25
C ARG A 64 3.72 5.89 10.35
N VAL A 65 4.45 6.56 9.47
CA VAL A 65 3.86 7.59 8.58
C VAL A 65 2.84 6.97 7.65
N MET A 66 3.16 5.81 7.05
CA MET A 66 2.24 5.09 6.18
C MET A 66 0.96 4.67 6.92
N ARG A 67 1.10 4.07 8.10
CA ARG A 67 -0.05 3.66 8.92
C ARG A 67 -0.95 4.83 9.28
N ASP A 68 -0.35 5.91 9.80
CA ASP A 68 -1.08 7.07 10.26
C ASP A 68 -1.78 7.78 9.09
N TYR A 69 -1.11 7.87 7.94
CA TYR A 69 -1.70 8.44 6.72
C TYR A 69 -2.93 7.65 6.28
N LEU A 70 -2.79 6.35 6.09
CA LEU A 70 -3.89 5.48 5.66
C LEU A 70 -5.06 5.52 6.65
N ARG A 71 -4.75 5.47 7.95
CA ARG A 71 -5.76 5.52 9.02
C ARG A 71 -6.54 6.84 9.02
N ASN A 72 -5.84 7.98 8.97
CA ASN A 72 -6.48 9.29 9.03
C ASN A 72 -7.32 9.59 7.78
N HIS A 73 -6.94 9.03 6.63
CA HIS A 73 -7.70 9.15 5.39
C HIS A 73 -8.69 8.00 5.17
N ARG A 74 -8.79 7.05 6.10
CA ARG A 74 -9.65 5.86 6.00
C ARG A 74 -9.46 5.09 4.69
N LEU A 75 -8.21 4.91 4.29
CA LEU A 75 -7.83 4.23 3.06
C LEU A 75 -7.40 2.79 3.34
N CYS A 76 -7.90 1.87 2.55
CA CYS A 76 -7.39 0.51 2.48
C CYS A 76 -6.32 0.39 1.38
N PRO A 77 -5.33 -0.50 1.52
CA PRO A 77 -4.25 -0.64 0.55
C PRO A 77 -4.72 -0.85 -0.90
N HIS A 78 -5.78 -1.62 -1.13
CA HIS A 78 -6.31 -1.87 -2.48
C HIS A 78 -6.93 -0.61 -3.15
N GLN A 79 -7.18 0.45 -2.39
CA GLN A 79 -7.69 1.72 -2.90
C GLN A 79 -6.57 2.68 -3.29
N CYS A 80 -5.31 2.35 -2.99
CA CYS A 80 -4.17 3.24 -3.11
C CYS A 80 -3.29 2.88 -4.31
N ALA A 81 -2.86 3.92 -5.03
CA ALA A 81 -1.94 3.78 -6.14
C ALA A 81 -0.49 3.54 -5.67
N PRO A 82 0.37 2.94 -6.50
CA PRO A 82 1.76 2.66 -6.14
C PRO A 82 2.57 3.89 -5.69
N ASN A 83 2.31 5.06 -6.27
CA ASN A 83 3.04 6.27 -5.91
C ASN A 83 2.80 6.70 -4.44
N LEU A 84 1.60 6.45 -3.91
CA LEU A 84 1.30 6.73 -2.52
C LEU A 84 2.19 5.91 -1.58
N PHE A 85 2.32 4.60 -1.83
CA PHE A 85 3.19 3.74 -1.05
C PHE A 85 4.66 4.14 -1.17
N ARG A 86 5.10 4.54 -2.38
CA ARG A 86 6.46 5.00 -2.62
C ARG A 86 6.79 6.26 -1.83
N ILE A 87 5.88 7.22 -1.78
CA ILE A 87 6.06 8.45 -1.02
C ILE A 87 6.07 8.17 0.48
N LEU A 88 5.05 7.49 0.99
CA LEU A 88 4.94 7.21 2.43
C LEU A 88 6.07 6.31 2.93
N GLY A 89 6.43 5.29 2.18
CA GLY A 89 7.55 4.40 2.51
C GLY A 89 8.90 5.12 2.51
N ALA A 90 9.09 6.07 1.58
CA ALA A 90 10.31 6.88 1.55
C ALA A 90 10.39 7.84 2.73
N VAL A 91 9.28 8.43 3.17
CA VAL A 91 9.26 9.28 4.38
C VAL A 91 9.57 8.45 5.62
N ASP A 92 9.00 7.26 5.75
CA ASP A 92 9.35 6.34 6.84
C ASP A 92 10.85 5.95 6.82
N ALA A 93 11.42 5.75 5.63
CA ALA A 93 12.85 5.48 5.47
C ALA A 93 13.71 6.68 5.86
N LEU A 94 13.35 7.90 5.44
CA LEU A 94 14.04 9.13 5.84
C LEU A 94 14.03 9.32 7.36
N ASN A 95 12.90 9.09 8.01
CA ASN A 95 12.81 9.14 9.46
C ASN A 95 13.75 8.15 10.13
N ARG A 96 13.80 6.92 9.63
CA ARG A 96 14.63 5.84 10.19
C ARG A 96 16.12 6.12 10.03
N HIS A 97 16.53 6.63 8.85
CA HIS A 97 17.94 6.84 8.55
C HIS A 97 18.48 8.20 9.01
N LEU A 98 17.66 9.23 9.02
CA LEU A 98 18.08 10.61 9.30
C LEU A 98 17.47 11.20 10.59
N GLY A 99 16.55 10.48 11.24
CA GLY A 99 15.92 10.95 12.47
C GLY A 99 15.10 12.24 12.33
N LEU A 100 14.48 12.47 11.16
CA LEU A 100 13.82 13.75 10.87
C LEU A 100 12.52 13.98 11.64
N GLY A 101 11.88 12.90 12.11
CA GLY A 101 10.61 13.00 12.85
C GLY A 101 9.43 13.47 12.01
N LEU A 102 9.48 13.29 10.69
CA LEU A 102 8.38 13.65 9.79
C LEU A 102 7.13 12.81 10.09
N THR A 103 5.98 13.42 9.93
CA THR A 103 4.67 12.83 10.20
C THR A 103 3.83 12.76 8.93
N TRP A 104 2.68 12.12 9.00
CA TRP A 104 1.71 12.12 7.90
C TRP A 104 1.19 13.54 7.58
N LEU A 105 1.19 14.47 8.55
CA LEU A 105 0.82 15.88 8.34
C LEU A 105 1.83 16.60 7.42
N ASP A 106 3.11 16.28 7.53
CA ASP A 106 4.13 16.82 6.63
C ASP A 106 3.89 16.36 5.20
N VAL A 107 3.47 15.10 5.03
CA VAL A 107 3.06 14.58 3.71
C VAL A 107 1.87 15.35 3.17
N VAL A 108 0.82 15.56 3.96
CA VAL A 108 -0.37 16.33 3.54
C VAL A 108 -0.01 17.78 3.20
N HIS A 109 0.97 18.35 3.88
CA HIS A 109 1.44 19.69 3.59
C HIS A 109 2.15 19.81 2.23
N LEU A 110 2.91 18.78 1.84
CA LEU A 110 3.71 18.77 0.62
C LEU A 110 2.98 18.14 -0.58
N TYR A 111 2.03 17.28 -0.33
CA TYR A 111 1.31 16.53 -1.35
C TYR A 111 -0.20 16.69 -1.21
N GLU A 112 -0.87 16.70 -2.34
CA GLU A 112 -2.32 16.69 -2.41
C GLU A 112 -2.82 15.30 -2.81
N GLY A 113 -3.83 14.81 -2.08
CA GLY A 113 -4.47 13.54 -2.38
C GLY A 113 -5.53 13.69 -3.48
N HIS A 114 -5.46 12.81 -4.47
CA HIS A 114 -6.43 12.76 -5.56
C HIS A 114 -7.00 11.35 -5.70
N LYS A 115 -8.30 11.27 -6.02
CA LYS A 115 -8.98 10.02 -6.33
C LYS A 115 -9.30 9.94 -7.81
N GLN A 116 -8.88 8.86 -8.44
CA GLN A 116 -9.20 8.58 -9.84
C GLN A 116 -9.91 7.24 -9.95
N LYS A 117 -11.02 7.18 -10.70
CA LYS A 117 -11.88 5.99 -10.80
C LYS A 117 -11.14 4.70 -11.17
N ARG A 118 -10.12 4.79 -12.02
CA ARG A 118 -9.34 3.62 -12.49
C ARG A 118 -8.00 3.44 -11.79
N ALA A 119 -7.45 4.49 -11.24
CA ALA A 119 -6.10 4.52 -10.69
C ALA A 119 -6.06 4.55 -9.15
N GLY A 120 -7.22 4.60 -8.49
CA GLY A 120 -7.32 4.69 -7.04
C GLY A 120 -6.86 6.04 -6.47
N PHE A 121 -6.50 6.03 -5.21
CA PHE A 121 -6.03 7.21 -4.49
C PHE A 121 -4.52 7.38 -4.69
N TYR A 122 -4.09 8.55 -5.14
CA TYR A 122 -2.68 8.86 -5.37
C TYR A 122 -2.32 10.24 -4.83
N LEU A 123 -1.02 10.47 -4.66
CA LEU A 123 -0.47 11.74 -4.20
C LEU A 123 0.15 12.52 -5.35
N LYS A 124 -0.13 13.81 -5.38
CA LYS A 124 0.47 14.77 -6.31
C LYS A 124 1.20 15.84 -5.51
N SER A 125 2.42 16.18 -5.90
CA SER A 125 3.14 17.29 -5.28
C SER A 125 2.38 18.61 -5.45
N ARG A 126 2.29 19.38 -4.38
CA ARG A 126 1.70 20.74 -4.41
C ARG A 126 2.59 21.75 -5.10
N SER A 127 3.87 21.45 -5.25
CA SER A 127 4.86 22.32 -5.88
C SER A 127 5.67 21.53 -6.91
N ASP A 128 5.91 22.13 -8.06
CA ASP A 128 6.81 21.57 -9.06
C ASP A 128 8.30 21.75 -8.68
N ILE A 129 8.59 22.65 -7.75
CA ILE A 129 9.94 23.02 -7.32
C ILE A 129 10.39 22.19 -6.11
N VAL A 130 9.50 21.98 -5.14
CA VAL A 130 9.80 21.28 -3.90
C VAL A 130 9.14 19.92 -3.93
N ARG A 131 9.93 18.88 -4.13
CA ARG A 131 9.50 17.49 -4.07
C ARG A 131 10.33 16.74 -3.06
N LEU A 132 9.68 16.14 -2.07
CA LEU A 132 10.38 15.32 -1.09
C LEU A 132 10.93 14.04 -1.71
N ILE A 133 10.18 13.46 -2.64
CA ILE A 133 10.50 12.21 -3.34
C ILE A 133 10.43 12.41 -4.84
N SER A 134 11.46 11.93 -5.54
CA SER A 134 11.56 11.90 -7.00
C SER A 134 11.41 10.48 -7.54
N CYS A 135 11.43 10.32 -8.84
CA CYS A 135 11.39 9.02 -9.54
C CYS A 135 10.18 8.16 -9.16
N LEU A 136 9.02 8.80 -9.04
CA LEU A 136 7.77 8.10 -8.74
C LEU A 136 7.31 7.25 -9.94
N PRO A 137 6.58 6.15 -9.68
CA PRO A 137 5.93 5.39 -10.75
C PRO A 137 5.06 6.30 -11.61
N LYS A 138 5.27 6.24 -12.92
CA LYS A 138 4.57 7.11 -13.89
C LYS A 138 3.17 6.62 -14.25
N SER A 139 2.81 5.40 -13.86
CA SER A 139 1.61 4.74 -14.32
C SER A 139 1.03 3.86 -13.22
N ASN A 140 -0.29 3.86 -13.09
CA ASN A 140 -1.04 2.96 -12.22
C ASN A 140 -1.56 1.73 -13.00
N LYS A 141 -0.95 1.42 -14.15
CA LYS A 141 -1.29 0.22 -14.93
C LYS A 141 -1.00 -1.03 -14.11
N GLY A 142 -1.94 -1.95 -14.09
CA GLY A 142 -1.84 -3.19 -13.32
C GLY A 142 -2.29 -3.09 -11.87
N MET A 143 -2.81 -1.94 -11.42
CA MET A 143 -3.29 -1.79 -10.04
C MET A 143 -4.47 -2.73 -9.71
N LYS A 144 -5.21 -3.16 -10.71
CA LYS A 144 -6.39 -4.03 -10.56
C LYS A 144 -6.20 -5.42 -11.18
N ASP A 145 -4.98 -5.77 -11.53
CA ASP A 145 -4.74 -7.01 -12.26
C ASP A 145 -4.57 -8.21 -11.32
N ASP A 146 -3.90 -8.01 -10.19
CA ASP A 146 -3.59 -9.07 -9.24
C ASP A 146 -3.59 -8.57 -7.81
N TYR A 147 -4.10 -9.42 -6.91
CA TYR A 147 -4.18 -9.10 -5.50
C TYR A 147 -3.61 -10.23 -4.64
N LEU A 148 -3.09 -9.84 -3.51
CA LEU A 148 -2.79 -10.74 -2.39
C LEU A 148 -3.75 -10.43 -1.24
N ILE A 149 -4.15 -11.47 -0.55
CA ILE A 149 -4.81 -11.35 0.74
C ILE A 149 -3.76 -11.64 1.79
N ALA A 150 -3.60 -10.73 2.72
CA ALA A 150 -2.72 -10.88 3.86
C ALA A 150 -3.53 -11.03 5.14
N SER A 151 -3.11 -11.95 5.99
CA SER A 151 -3.69 -12.19 7.32
C SER A 151 -2.58 -12.29 8.36
N GLY A 152 -2.86 -11.88 9.58
CA GLY A 152 -1.91 -11.86 10.69
C GLY A 152 -1.57 -10.44 11.13
N PRO A 153 -0.45 -10.22 11.83
CA PRO A 153 -0.12 -8.93 12.44
C PRO A 153 0.46 -7.91 11.43
N TRP A 154 -0.07 -7.87 10.22
CA TRP A 154 0.41 -7.02 9.12
C TRP A 154 0.39 -5.50 9.43
N HIS A 155 -0.47 -5.10 10.35
CA HIS A 155 -0.67 -3.69 10.73
C HIS A 155 0.18 -3.24 11.92
N GLY A 156 1.04 -4.10 12.47
CA GLY A 156 1.90 -3.74 13.60
C GLY A 156 1.15 -3.39 14.89
N GLY A 157 0.03 -4.07 15.17
CA GLY A 157 -0.75 -3.90 16.41
C GLY A 157 -1.78 -2.76 16.39
N LEU A 158 -1.98 -2.08 15.27
CA LEU A 158 -3.07 -1.11 15.14
C LEU A 158 -4.36 -1.80 14.72
N SER A 159 -5.46 -1.48 15.40
CA SER A 159 -6.79 -1.80 14.91
C SER A 159 -7.06 -1.00 13.63
N TYR A 160 -7.06 -1.67 12.52
CA TYR A 160 -7.34 -1.09 11.22
C TYR A 160 -8.73 -1.54 10.78
N PRO A 161 -9.58 -0.66 10.25
CA PRO A 161 -10.81 -1.11 9.61
C PRO A 161 -10.42 -1.91 8.37
N THR A 162 -10.48 -3.22 8.49
CA THR A 162 -10.32 -4.15 7.36
C THR A 162 -11.53 -4.16 6.47
N LEU A 163 -12.64 -3.67 6.99
CA LEU A 163 -13.89 -3.50 6.28
C LEU A 163 -13.84 -2.20 5.48
N LEU A 164 -14.16 -2.33 4.21
CA LEU A 164 -14.53 -1.25 3.33
C LEU A 164 -15.66 -0.40 3.95
N GLY A 165 -15.27 0.51 4.80
CA GLY A 165 -16.03 1.72 4.86
C GLY A 165 -15.91 2.40 3.52
N GLU A 166 -16.95 3.01 3.00
CA GLU A 166 -16.84 3.94 1.90
C GLU A 166 -15.62 4.83 2.14
N PRO A 167 -14.82 5.12 1.11
CA PRO A 167 -13.67 6.00 1.28
C PRO A 167 -14.18 7.25 1.96
N GLY A 168 -13.72 7.48 3.18
CA GLY A 168 -14.06 8.69 3.90
C GLY A 168 -13.80 9.84 2.97
N GLY A 169 -14.80 10.69 2.77
CA GLY A 169 -14.65 11.85 1.91
C GLY A 169 -13.35 12.54 2.23
N ILE A 170 -12.58 12.82 1.21
CA ILE A 170 -11.37 13.62 1.31
C ILE A 170 -11.81 14.97 1.87
N PRO A 171 -11.28 15.43 3.01
CA PRO A 171 -11.55 16.78 3.44
C PRO A 171 -11.05 17.79 2.43
#